data_1ae387e2ec694e49a786b6c8b61b0292
#
_entry.id   1ae387e2ec694e49a786b6c8b61b0292
#
_cell.length_a   1.000
_cell.length_b   1.000
_cell.length_c   1.000
_cell.angle_alpha   90.00
_cell.angle_beta   90.00
_cell.angle_gamma   90.00
#
_symmetry.space_group_name_H-M   'P 1'
#
loop_
_entity.id
_entity.type
_entity.pdbx_description
1 polymer ?
#
loop_
_entity_poly.entity_id
_entity_poly.type
_entity_poly.pdbx_seq_one_letter_code
_entity_poly.pdbx_strand_id
1 'polypeptide(L)'
;MEKIKLFDGKALITEALTNEGKIAECYNNFHNYSILNTIALMSQCARRGLEISPVASFKKWSSMGGKIKKGSKALAVNLPLMRKKKMTDEEGNEKEINILTGYLWRNCVFALSQIEGIEKMEMPKIKGWDYKQAAEKLNIPLIKYDMIDGNCQGYATKDGVAINPLAEHATRTICHEFAHFIMHFKDKAKELSRTVKEAEAEMVSYLVGAILGLDGADESRGYIQHWLGSTEFSEKSCMRALAVANKILKAGEVL
;
A
#
# COMPACT_ATOMS: atom_id res chain seq x y z
N MET A 1 -17.00 10.39 -24.10
CA MET A 1 -16.65 9.96 -22.73
C MET A 1 -15.19 9.57 -22.75
N GLU A 2 -14.29 10.45 -22.35
CA GLU A 2 -12.90 10.08 -22.14
C GLU A 2 -12.84 8.92 -21.16
N LYS A 3 -12.30 7.79 -21.61
CA LYS A 3 -11.86 6.74 -20.70
C LYS A 3 -10.75 7.35 -19.85
N ILE A 4 -11.12 7.82 -18.68
CA ILE A 4 -10.18 8.23 -17.65
C ILE A 4 -9.23 7.04 -17.49
N LYS A 5 -8.00 7.16 -17.96
CA LYS A 5 -6.88 6.29 -17.61
C LYS A 5 -6.59 6.61 -16.13
N LEU A 6 -7.50 6.14 -15.27
CA LEU A 6 -7.46 6.39 -13.84
C LEU A 6 -6.28 5.62 -13.29
N PHE A 7 -5.19 6.36 -13.05
CA PHE A 7 -4.09 5.98 -12.20
C PHE A 7 -3.29 4.77 -12.68
N ASP A 8 -2.30 5.03 -13.52
CA ASP A 8 -1.18 4.11 -13.63
C ASP A 8 -0.33 4.18 -12.34
N GLY A 9 0.42 3.14 -12.03
CA GLY A 9 1.18 3.06 -10.79
C GLY A 9 2.28 4.12 -10.69
N LYS A 10 2.87 4.53 -11.83
CA LYS A 10 3.86 5.63 -11.86
C LYS A 10 3.22 6.93 -11.43
N ALA A 11 2.03 7.26 -11.96
CA ALA A 11 1.31 8.47 -11.59
C ALA A 11 0.92 8.47 -10.11
N LEU A 12 0.48 7.33 -9.55
CA LEU A 12 0.14 7.21 -8.14
C LEU A 12 1.36 7.39 -7.23
N ILE A 13 2.50 6.82 -7.58
CA ILE A 13 3.71 6.99 -6.78
C ILE A 13 4.23 8.43 -6.88
N THR A 14 4.18 9.04 -8.07
CA THR A 14 4.52 10.46 -8.23
C THR A 14 3.62 11.35 -7.34
N GLU A 15 2.33 11.06 -7.27
CA GLU A 15 1.40 11.78 -6.38
C GLU A 15 1.78 11.61 -4.91
N ALA A 16 2.15 10.38 -4.49
CA ALA A 16 2.61 10.12 -3.12
C ALA A 16 3.90 10.90 -2.78
N LEU A 17 4.88 10.92 -3.69
CA LEU A 17 6.12 11.66 -3.54
C LEU A 17 5.91 13.18 -3.44
N THR A 18 4.93 13.70 -4.19
CA THR A 18 4.63 15.15 -4.24
C THR A 18 3.87 15.61 -2.99
N ASN A 19 3.08 14.73 -2.38
CA ASN A 19 2.19 15.05 -1.27
C ASN A 19 2.51 14.23 0.00
N GLU A 20 3.78 14.01 0.28
CA GLU A 20 4.26 13.14 1.37
C GLU A 20 3.60 13.44 2.72
N GLY A 21 3.57 14.70 3.15
CA GLY A 21 2.96 15.09 4.43
C GLY A 21 1.44 14.81 4.53
N LYS A 22 0.77 14.54 3.40
CA LYS A 22 -0.66 14.23 3.38
C LYS A 22 -0.97 12.75 3.31
N ILE A 23 -0.01 11.90 2.93
CA ILE A 23 -0.28 10.47 2.75
C ILE A 23 -0.65 9.78 4.08
N ALA A 24 0.02 10.14 5.17
CA ALA A 24 -0.27 9.64 6.51
C ALA A 24 -1.67 10.07 6.97
N GLU A 25 -2.02 11.34 6.78
CA GLU A 25 -3.36 11.87 7.06
C GLU A 25 -4.44 11.13 6.26
N CYS A 26 -4.22 10.97 4.95
CA CYS A 26 -5.13 10.26 4.07
C CYS A 26 -5.29 8.81 4.47
N TYR A 27 -4.20 8.12 4.80
CA TYR A 27 -4.24 6.73 5.21
C TYR A 27 -5.06 6.53 6.48
N ASN A 28 -4.91 7.40 7.48
CA ASN A 28 -5.71 7.37 8.70
C ASN A 28 -7.20 7.65 8.43
N ASN A 29 -7.51 8.60 7.55
CA ASN A 29 -8.91 8.91 7.17
C ASN A 29 -9.54 7.83 6.28
N PHE A 30 -8.72 7.12 5.48
CA PHE A 30 -9.19 6.08 4.57
C PHE A 30 -8.84 4.67 5.06
N HIS A 31 -8.85 4.46 6.36
CA HIS A 31 -8.33 3.31 7.09
C HIS A 31 -8.59 1.92 6.48
N ASN A 32 -9.72 1.68 5.87
CA ASN A 32 -10.06 0.37 5.29
C ASN A 32 -9.61 0.19 3.84
N TYR A 33 -8.92 1.17 3.28
CA TYR A 33 -8.45 1.12 1.90
C TYR A 33 -6.98 0.72 1.79
N SER A 34 -6.62 0.12 0.67
CA SER A 34 -5.21 -0.16 0.35
C SER A 34 -4.44 1.13 0.09
N ILE A 35 -3.11 1.10 0.19
CA ILE A 35 -2.25 2.25 -0.13
C ILE A 35 -2.58 2.79 -1.53
N LEU A 36 -2.76 1.93 -2.52
CA LEU A 36 -3.16 2.30 -3.87
C LEU A 36 -4.47 3.12 -3.86
N ASN A 37 -5.50 2.63 -3.19
CA ASN A 37 -6.77 3.34 -3.10
C ASN A 37 -6.65 4.62 -2.28
N THR A 38 -5.83 4.65 -1.24
CA THR A 38 -5.57 5.85 -0.44
C THR A 38 -4.98 6.97 -1.29
N ILE A 39 -3.92 6.69 -2.07
CA ILE A 39 -3.30 7.68 -2.96
C ILE A 39 -4.29 8.13 -4.05
N ALA A 40 -5.04 7.17 -4.62
CA ALA A 40 -6.03 7.49 -5.64
C ALA A 40 -7.18 8.37 -5.11
N LEU A 41 -7.65 8.13 -3.89
CA LEU A 41 -8.66 8.96 -3.24
C LEU A 41 -8.11 10.34 -2.89
N MET A 42 -6.87 10.43 -2.36
CA MET A 42 -6.17 11.68 -2.08
C MET A 42 -6.12 12.56 -3.33
N SER A 43 -5.64 12.02 -4.45
CA SER A 43 -5.56 12.72 -5.73
C SER A 43 -6.93 13.19 -6.25
N GLN A 44 -7.97 12.35 -6.11
CA GLN A 44 -9.33 12.73 -6.52
C GLN A 44 -9.91 13.83 -5.63
N CYS A 45 -9.69 13.79 -4.32
CA CYS A 45 -10.13 14.83 -3.39
C CYS A 45 -9.44 16.15 -3.75
N ALA A 46 -8.13 16.16 -3.94
CA ALA A 46 -7.38 17.36 -4.33
C ALA A 46 -7.90 17.98 -5.63
N ARG A 47 -8.08 17.17 -6.69
CA ARG A 47 -8.60 17.66 -7.99
C ARG A 47 -10.03 18.18 -7.94
N ARG A 48 -10.84 17.73 -6.99
CA ARG A 48 -12.25 18.14 -6.85
C ARG A 48 -12.48 19.16 -5.75
N GLY A 49 -11.43 19.64 -5.07
CA GLY A 49 -11.54 20.55 -3.93
C GLY A 49 -12.32 19.96 -2.76
N LEU A 50 -12.27 18.64 -2.59
CA LEU A 50 -12.89 17.95 -1.45
C LEU A 50 -11.90 17.88 -0.29
N GLU A 51 -12.41 18.09 0.92
CA GLU A 51 -11.65 17.89 2.14
C GLU A 51 -11.27 16.41 2.31
N ILE A 52 -10.06 16.16 2.81
CA ILE A 52 -9.63 14.83 3.21
C ILE A 52 -10.41 14.43 4.46
N SER A 53 -11.33 13.50 4.29
CA SER A 53 -12.26 13.07 5.33
C SER A 53 -12.64 11.60 5.11
N PRO A 54 -13.21 10.91 6.10
CA PRO A 54 -13.61 9.51 5.95
C PRO A 54 -14.44 9.27 4.69
N VAL A 55 -14.17 8.14 4.03
CA VAL A 55 -14.79 7.76 2.77
C VAL A 55 -15.51 6.42 2.92
N ALA A 56 -16.75 6.33 2.47
CA ALA A 56 -17.49 5.08 2.49
C ALA A 56 -18.46 4.94 1.30
N SER A 57 -18.98 3.72 1.12
CA SER A 57 -20.00 3.45 0.10
C SER A 57 -21.34 4.09 0.44
N PHE A 58 -22.19 4.30 -0.57
CA PHE A 58 -23.57 4.76 -0.39
C PHE A 58 -24.29 3.94 0.70
N LYS A 59 -24.20 2.60 0.60
CA LYS A 59 -24.88 1.70 1.57
C LYS A 59 -24.40 1.94 2.99
N LYS A 60 -23.11 2.15 3.19
CA LYS A 60 -22.54 2.42 4.53
C LYS A 60 -23.00 3.76 5.07
N TRP A 61 -22.97 4.83 4.28
CA TRP A 61 -23.50 6.13 4.69
C TRP A 61 -24.98 6.09 5.05
N SER A 62 -25.80 5.45 4.20
CA SER A 62 -27.24 5.28 4.47
C SER A 62 -27.51 4.50 5.75
N SER A 63 -26.74 3.45 6.04
CA SER A 63 -26.91 2.67 7.30
C SER A 63 -26.55 3.49 8.56
N MET A 64 -25.81 4.57 8.40
CA MET A 64 -25.47 5.51 9.48
C MET A 64 -26.40 6.74 9.54
N GLY A 65 -27.46 6.76 8.73
CA GLY A 65 -28.42 7.87 8.66
C GLY A 65 -28.00 9.01 7.72
N GLY A 66 -26.84 8.91 7.08
CA GLY A 66 -26.33 9.93 6.15
C GLY A 66 -27.02 9.89 4.77
N LYS A 67 -27.17 11.07 4.18
CA LYS A 67 -27.70 11.25 2.82
C LYS A 67 -26.64 11.91 1.95
N ILE A 68 -26.50 11.45 0.70
CA ILE A 68 -25.56 12.09 -0.24
C ILE A 68 -26.13 13.43 -0.69
N LYS A 69 -25.34 14.48 -0.59
CA LYS A 69 -25.68 15.83 -1.08
C LYS A 69 -25.99 15.81 -2.57
N LYS A 70 -27.05 16.49 -2.97
CA LYS A 70 -27.46 16.60 -4.39
C LYS A 70 -26.31 17.13 -5.25
N GLY A 71 -26.04 16.46 -6.37
CA GLY A 71 -24.95 16.84 -7.30
C GLY A 71 -23.58 16.23 -6.96
N SER A 72 -23.42 15.55 -5.83
CA SER A 72 -22.17 14.89 -5.47
C SER A 72 -21.84 13.77 -6.47
N LYS A 73 -20.57 13.72 -6.87
CA LYS A 73 -20.05 12.65 -7.75
C LYS A 73 -19.22 11.66 -6.94
N ALA A 74 -19.49 10.37 -7.10
CA ALA A 74 -18.74 9.32 -6.43
C ALA A 74 -17.25 9.35 -6.78
N LEU A 75 -16.41 8.98 -5.83
CA LEU A 75 -14.97 8.75 -5.99
C LEU A 75 -14.73 7.31 -6.46
N ALA A 76 -13.68 7.14 -7.25
CA ALA A 76 -13.28 5.84 -7.78
C ALA A 76 -12.33 5.12 -6.83
N VAL A 77 -12.54 3.82 -6.67
CA VAL A 77 -11.64 2.91 -5.98
C VAL A 77 -11.39 1.67 -6.83
N ASN A 78 -10.22 1.07 -6.67
CA ASN A 78 -9.84 -0.18 -7.31
C ASN A 78 -10.38 -1.33 -6.45
N LEU A 79 -11.29 -2.12 -7.02
CA LEU A 79 -11.96 -3.21 -6.33
C LEU A 79 -11.54 -4.56 -6.90
N PRO A 80 -11.34 -5.59 -6.06
CA PRO A 80 -11.07 -6.93 -6.53
C PRO A 80 -12.30 -7.52 -7.22
N LEU A 81 -12.08 -8.14 -8.38
CA LEU A 81 -13.09 -8.95 -9.08
C LEU A 81 -12.95 -10.39 -8.60
N MET A 82 -13.94 -10.84 -7.87
CA MET A 82 -14.00 -12.21 -7.34
C MET A 82 -14.94 -13.05 -8.19
N ARG A 83 -14.51 -14.26 -8.55
CA ARG A 83 -15.34 -15.26 -9.23
C ARG A 83 -15.44 -16.50 -8.35
N LYS A 84 -16.64 -17.01 -8.21
CA LYS A 84 -16.88 -18.30 -7.58
C LYS A 84 -16.37 -19.42 -8.48
N LYS A 85 -15.61 -20.35 -7.92
CA LYS A 85 -15.16 -21.57 -8.58
C LYS A 85 -15.49 -22.75 -7.68
N LYS A 86 -16.12 -23.75 -8.25
CA LYS A 86 -16.29 -25.04 -7.57
C LYS A 86 -14.96 -25.78 -7.58
N MET A 87 -14.56 -26.26 -6.45
CA MET A 87 -13.42 -27.18 -6.30
C MET A 87 -13.88 -28.40 -5.54
N THR A 88 -13.42 -29.56 -5.98
CA THR A 88 -13.63 -30.82 -5.30
C THR A 88 -12.41 -31.07 -4.42
N ASP A 89 -12.61 -31.34 -3.14
CA ASP A 89 -11.53 -31.72 -2.23
C ASP A 89 -11.12 -33.19 -2.46
N GLU A 90 -10.06 -33.64 -1.78
CA GLU A 90 -9.53 -34.99 -1.89
C GLU A 90 -10.55 -36.07 -1.45
N GLU A 91 -11.57 -35.69 -0.69
CA GLU A 91 -12.65 -36.55 -0.20
C GLU A 91 -13.86 -36.58 -1.13
N GLY A 92 -13.83 -35.82 -2.26
CA GLY A 92 -14.90 -35.77 -3.25
C GLY A 92 -16.00 -34.73 -2.96
N ASN A 93 -15.86 -33.89 -1.92
CA ASN A 93 -16.86 -32.87 -1.59
C ASN A 93 -16.68 -31.61 -2.44
N GLU A 94 -17.76 -31.08 -3.03
CA GLU A 94 -17.73 -29.80 -3.74
C GLU A 94 -17.76 -28.62 -2.76
N LYS A 95 -16.77 -27.73 -2.86
CA LYS A 95 -16.71 -26.44 -2.15
C LYS A 95 -16.66 -25.29 -3.14
N GLU A 96 -17.47 -24.27 -2.92
CA GLU A 96 -17.34 -23.00 -3.66
C GLU A 96 -16.24 -22.15 -3.01
N ILE A 97 -15.22 -21.81 -3.78
CA ILE A 97 -14.18 -20.87 -3.38
C ILE A 97 -14.26 -19.61 -4.23
N ASN A 98 -13.94 -18.47 -3.62
CA ASN A 98 -13.81 -17.21 -4.36
C ASN A 98 -12.37 -17.06 -4.85
N ILE A 99 -12.18 -17.00 -6.16
CA ILE A 99 -10.88 -16.73 -6.78
C ILE A 99 -10.81 -15.30 -7.28
N LEU A 100 -9.68 -14.63 -7.05
CA LEU A 100 -9.40 -13.32 -7.59
C LEU A 100 -9.11 -13.44 -9.09
N THR A 101 -9.90 -12.77 -9.93
CA THR A 101 -9.76 -12.80 -11.39
C THR A 101 -9.21 -11.50 -11.96
N GLY A 102 -9.13 -10.44 -11.16
CA GLY A 102 -8.62 -9.14 -11.58
C GLY A 102 -9.06 -8.02 -10.66
N TYR A 103 -8.92 -6.79 -11.15
CA TYR A 103 -9.31 -5.58 -10.45
C TYR A 103 -10.05 -4.64 -11.40
N LEU A 104 -10.98 -3.86 -10.86
CA LEU A 104 -11.77 -2.89 -11.60
C LEU A 104 -11.88 -1.57 -10.84
N TRP A 105 -11.60 -0.46 -11.51
CA TRP A 105 -11.91 0.87 -11.01
C TRP A 105 -13.41 1.17 -11.07
N ARG A 106 -14.00 1.53 -9.93
CA ARG A 106 -15.43 1.80 -9.82
C ARG A 106 -15.71 3.05 -9.00
N ASN A 107 -16.54 3.95 -9.54
CA ASN A 107 -17.07 5.11 -8.83
C ASN A 107 -18.18 4.65 -7.87
N CYS A 108 -17.87 4.45 -6.60
CA CYS A 108 -18.84 3.85 -5.67
C CYS A 108 -18.71 4.33 -4.22
N VAL A 109 -17.83 5.29 -3.95
CA VAL A 109 -17.62 5.81 -2.59
C VAL A 109 -17.74 7.34 -2.56
N PHE A 110 -18.06 7.89 -1.39
CA PHE A 110 -18.28 9.31 -1.15
C PHE A 110 -17.53 9.73 0.11
N ALA A 111 -16.93 10.92 0.10
CA ALA A 111 -16.28 11.52 1.25
C ALA A 111 -17.34 12.08 2.22
N LEU A 112 -17.02 12.17 3.51
CA LEU A 112 -17.92 12.71 4.54
C LEU A 112 -18.39 14.13 4.18
N SER A 113 -17.53 14.97 3.59
CA SER A 113 -17.89 16.31 3.11
C SER A 113 -19.02 16.33 2.06
N GLN A 114 -19.30 15.18 1.42
CA GLN A 114 -20.40 15.00 0.46
C GLN A 114 -21.68 14.45 1.11
N ILE A 115 -21.72 14.32 2.44
CA ILE A 115 -22.82 13.69 3.19
C ILE A 115 -23.55 14.75 4.01
N GLU A 116 -24.87 14.62 4.10
CA GLU A 116 -25.75 15.35 5.02
C GLU A 116 -26.18 14.43 6.16
N GLY A 117 -26.36 14.99 7.36
CA GLY A 117 -26.85 14.26 8.54
C GLY A 117 -25.77 13.51 9.32
N ILE A 118 -24.50 13.63 8.92
CA ILE A 118 -23.34 13.12 9.69
C ILE A 118 -22.30 14.23 9.72
N GLU A 119 -22.03 14.76 10.92
CA GLU A 119 -21.06 15.85 11.10
C GLU A 119 -19.63 15.34 11.28
N LYS A 120 -19.45 14.22 11.97
CA LYS A 120 -18.14 13.66 12.30
C LYS A 120 -18.17 12.13 12.26
N MET A 121 -17.09 11.54 11.77
CA MET A 121 -16.83 10.12 11.87
C MET A 121 -15.40 9.92 12.35
N GLU A 122 -15.23 9.27 13.48
CA GLU A 122 -13.89 8.93 13.98
C GLU A 122 -13.41 7.66 13.30
N MET A 123 -12.19 7.73 12.78
CA MET A 123 -11.52 6.58 12.18
C MET A 123 -10.47 6.05 13.16
N PRO A 124 -10.30 4.72 13.25
CA PRO A 124 -9.21 4.14 14.03
C PRO A 124 -7.88 4.68 13.51
N LYS A 125 -7.03 5.14 14.44
CA LYS A 125 -5.66 5.57 14.11
C LYS A 125 -4.69 4.42 14.37
N ILE A 126 -3.68 4.30 13.52
CA ILE A 126 -2.55 3.41 13.79
C ILE A 126 -1.83 3.94 15.03
N LYS A 127 -1.75 3.12 16.09
CA LYS A 127 -1.03 3.46 17.33
C LYS A 127 0.45 3.18 17.23
N GLY A 128 0.84 2.30 16.34
CA GLY A 128 2.22 1.91 16.10
C GLY A 128 2.34 0.85 15.02
N TRP A 129 3.56 0.49 14.74
CA TRP A 129 3.88 -0.57 13.79
C TRP A 129 4.97 -1.48 14.38
N ASP A 130 4.69 -2.78 14.40
CA ASP A 130 5.58 -3.79 14.97
C ASP A 130 6.10 -4.71 13.87
N TYR A 131 7.43 -4.71 13.69
CA TYR A 131 8.07 -5.51 12.66
C TYR A 131 8.06 -7.01 12.95
N LYS A 132 8.06 -7.42 14.23
CA LYS A 132 8.02 -8.84 14.61
C LYS A 132 6.65 -9.41 14.29
N GLN A 133 5.59 -8.67 14.62
CA GLN A 133 4.22 -9.01 14.21
C GLN A 133 4.10 -9.08 12.68
N ALA A 134 4.70 -8.11 11.95
CA ALA A 134 4.70 -8.13 10.50
C ALA A 134 5.41 -9.36 9.94
N ALA A 135 6.59 -9.69 10.48
CA ALA A 135 7.36 -10.86 10.08
C ALA A 135 6.58 -12.15 10.28
N GLU A 136 5.94 -12.32 11.45
CA GLU A 136 5.11 -13.48 11.77
C GLU A 136 3.94 -13.63 10.80
N LYS A 137 3.12 -12.57 10.63
CA LYS A 137 1.96 -12.58 9.73
C LYS A 137 2.32 -12.82 8.26
N LEU A 138 3.50 -12.38 7.84
CA LEU A 138 3.99 -12.53 6.46
C LEU A 138 4.81 -13.81 6.24
N ASN A 139 5.04 -14.59 7.31
CA ASN A 139 5.92 -15.76 7.32
C ASN A 139 7.32 -15.41 6.78
N ILE A 140 7.94 -14.37 7.34
CA ILE A 140 9.30 -13.94 7.06
C ILE A 140 10.18 -14.34 8.25
N PRO A 141 11.12 -15.28 8.10
CA PRO A 141 12.03 -15.62 9.16
C PRO A 141 12.95 -14.43 9.49
N LEU A 142 13.03 -14.07 10.77
CA LEU A 142 14.03 -13.13 11.26
C LEU A 142 15.27 -13.92 11.66
N ILE A 143 16.38 -13.68 11.00
CA ILE A 143 17.67 -14.36 11.23
C ILE A 143 18.65 -13.43 11.95
N LYS A 144 19.67 -14.03 12.59
CA LYS A 144 20.68 -13.27 13.30
C LYS A 144 21.51 -12.44 12.29
N TYR A 145 21.73 -11.18 12.63
CA TYR A 145 22.68 -10.35 11.90
C TYR A 145 24.11 -10.80 12.24
N ASP A 146 24.90 -11.17 11.25
CA ASP A 146 26.24 -11.73 11.40
C ASP A 146 27.31 -11.00 10.57
N MET A 147 26.96 -9.87 9.94
CA MET A 147 27.90 -9.08 9.17
C MET A 147 28.82 -8.26 10.09
N ILE A 148 30.11 -8.29 9.79
CA ILE A 148 31.13 -7.49 10.49
C ILE A 148 31.24 -6.08 9.89
N ASP A 149 30.73 -5.90 8.68
CA ASP A 149 30.74 -4.62 7.98
C ASP A 149 29.72 -3.66 8.61
N GLY A 150 30.23 -2.61 9.28
CA GLY A 150 29.40 -1.59 9.92
C GLY A 150 28.55 -0.75 8.96
N ASN A 151 28.81 -0.80 7.65
CA ASN A 151 28.03 -0.08 6.65
C ASN A 151 26.77 -0.83 6.23
N CYS A 152 26.70 -2.14 6.45
CA CYS A 152 25.51 -2.93 6.15
C CYS A 152 24.44 -2.71 7.23
N GLN A 153 23.33 -2.08 6.87
CA GLN A 153 22.22 -1.80 7.78
C GLN A 153 21.27 -2.99 7.96
N GLY A 154 21.22 -3.87 6.98
CA GLY A 154 20.41 -5.09 6.97
C GLY A 154 20.62 -5.86 5.68
N TYR A 155 20.10 -7.07 5.63
CA TYR A 155 20.09 -7.87 4.40
C TYR A 155 18.94 -8.89 4.38
N ALA A 156 18.49 -9.22 3.18
CA ALA A 156 17.56 -10.31 2.94
C ALA A 156 18.25 -11.45 2.18
N THR A 157 17.91 -12.67 2.54
CA THR A 157 18.32 -13.91 1.87
C THR A 157 17.11 -14.78 1.62
N LYS A 158 17.29 -15.93 0.94
CA LYS A 158 16.24 -16.96 0.81
C LYS A 158 15.79 -17.54 2.16
N ASP A 159 16.64 -17.45 3.18
CA ASP A 159 16.42 -18.08 4.50
C ASP A 159 15.80 -17.09 5.50
N GLY A 160 15.78 -15.79 5.21
CA GLY A 160 15.18 -14.77 6.06
C GLY A 160 15.79 -13.39 5.94
N VAL A 161 15.45 -12.54 6.89
CA VAL A 161 15.88 -11.14 6.96
C VAL A 161 16.66 -10.89 8.25
N ALA A 162 17.80 -10.20 8.13
CA ALA A 162 18.61 -9.74 9.25
C ALA A 162 18.71 -8.22 9.25
N ILE A 163 18.67 -7.62 10.43
CA ILE A 163 18.84 -6.18 10.64
C ILE A 163 19.98 -5.93 11.59
N ASN A 164 20.83 -4.98 11.23
CA ASN A 164 21.89 -4.50 12.10
C ASN A 164 21.26 -3.88 13.37
N PRO A 165 21.60 -4.34 14.57
CA PRO A 165 21.10 -3.75 15.82
C PRO A 165 21.42 -2.26 15.98
N LEU A 166 22.40 -1.75 15.24
CA LEU A 166 22.85 -0.35 15.24
C LEU A 166 22.33 0.42 14.02
N ALA A 167 21.38 -0.12 13.26
CA ALA A 167 20.83 0.56 12.08
C ALA A 167 20.19 1.90 12.47
N GLU A 168 20.58 2.98 11.80
CA GLU A 168 20.11 4.35 12.09
C GLU A 168 18.59 4.47 11.88
N HIS A 169 18.08 3.90 10.78
CA HIS A 169 16.66 3.89 10.44
C HIS A 169 16.12 2.46 10.41
N ALA A 170 16.20 1.76 11.55
CA ALA A 170 15.90 0.32 11.63
C ALA A 170 14.54 -0.09 11.02
N THR A 171 13.47 0.69 11.27
CA THR A 171 12.14 0.38 10.73
C THR A 171 12.09 0.51 9.21
N ARG A 172 12.74 1.49 8.62
CA ARG A 172 12.83 1.65 7.17
C ARG A 172 13.67 0.55 6.54
N THR A 173 14.83 0.27 7.14
CA THR A 173 15.71 -0.82 6.71
C THR A 173 14.96 -2.15 6.71
N ILE A 174 14.21 -2.48 7.78
CA ILE A 174 13.49 -3.74 7.83
C ILE A 174 12.35 -3.81 6.79
N CYS A 175 11.67 -2.71 6.50
CA CYS A 175 10.68 -2.65 5.42
C CYS A 175 11.31 -2.88 4.05
N HIS A 176 12.51 -2.34 3.82
CA HIS A 176 13.30 -2.55 2.61
C HIS A 176 13.67 -4.03 2.45
N GLU A 177 14.20 -4.65 3.50
CA GLU A 177 14.60 -6.06 3.47
C GLU A 177 13.38 -7.01 3.38
N PHE A 178 12.26 -6.67 4.01
CA PHE A 178 10.99 -7.39 3.82
C PHE A 178 10.51 -7.33 2.37
N ALA A 179 10.69 -6.18 1.70
CA ALA A 179 10.35 -6.05 0.29
C ALA A 179 11.24 -6.97 -0.57
N HIS A 180 12.55 -6.99 -0.34
CA HIS A 180 13.44 -7.94 -1.02
C HIS A 180 13.00 -9.39 -0.80
N PHE A 181 12.73 -9.78 0.44
CA PHE A 181 12.31 -11.14 0.76
C PHE A 181 11.03 -11.55 0.02
N ILE A 182 10.00 -10.70 0.08
CA ILE A 182 8.69 -10.99 -0.54
C ILE A 182 8.79 -10.98 -2.07
N MET A 183 9.43 -9.95 -2.64
CA MET A 183 9.38 -9.69 -4.08
C MET A 183 10.43 -10.46 -4.87
N HIS A 184 11.59 -10.73 -4.27
CA HIS A 184 12.76 -11.18 -5.01
C HIS A 184 13.24 -12.58 -4.63
N PHE A 185 12.88 -13.08 -3.43
CA PHE A 185 13.25 -14.41 -2.98
C PHE A 185 12.07 -15.39 -2.89
N LYS A 186 10.93 -14.94 -2.37
CA LYS A 186 9.74 -15.79 -2.19
C LYS A 186 8.96 -15.97 -3.49
N ASP A 187 8.70 -14.89 -4.18
CA ASP A 187 8.11 -14.94 -5.51
C ASP A 187 9.23 -15.16 -6.53
N LYS A 188 9.16 -16.23 -7.32
CA LYS A 188 10.09 -16.48 -8.44
C LYS A 188 10.01 -15.34 -9.46
N ALA A 189 10.54 -14.17 -9.08
CA ALA A 189 10.64 -13.03 -9.95
C ALA A 189 11.61 -13.39 -11.08
N LYS A 190 11.12 -13.33 -12.31
CA LYS A 190 11.95 -13.34 -13.51
C LYS A 190 13.12 -12.39 -13.30
N GLU A 191 14.25 -12.66 -13.96
CA GLU A 191 15.50 -11.93 -13.92
C GLU A 191 15.34 -10.41 -14.09
N LEU A 192 14.99 -9.74 -12.97
CA LEU A 192 15.08 -8.30 -12.88
C LEU A 192 16.53 -7.93 -12.58
N SER A 193 17.02 -6.85 -13.19
CA SER A 193 18.33 -6.31 -12.82
C SER A 193 18.37 -5.98 -11.32
N ARG A 194 19.57 -6.05 -10.73
CA ARG A 194 19.76 -5.70 -9.33
C ARG A 194 19.20 -4.30 -9.04
N THR A 195 19.47 -3.37 -9.94
CA THR A 195 19.06 -1.97 -9.81
C THR A 195 17.53 -1.80 -9.74
N VAL A 196 16.78 -2.56 -10.56
CA VAL A 196 15.30 -2.55 -10.47
C VAL A 196 14.80 -3.15 -9.16
N LYS A 197 15.45 -4.20 -8.65
CA LYS A 197 15.11 -4.80 -7.35
C LYS A 197 15.32 -3.81 -6.20
N GLU A 198 16.44 -3.08 -6.21
CA GLU A 198 16.71 -2.03 -5.22
C GLU A 198 15.68 -0.90 -5.29
N ALA A 199 15.32 -0.45 -6.51
CA ALA A 199 14.32 0.59 -6.71
C ALA A 199 12.93 0.16 -6.20
N GLU A 200 12.54 -1.09 -6.41
CA GLU A 200 11.27 -1.63 -5.90
C GLU A 200 11.27 -1.70 -4.36
N ALA A 201 12.36 -2.17 -3.75
CA ALA A 201 12.48 -2.27 -2.29
C ALA A 201 12.51 -0.89 -1.63
N GLU A 202 13.23 0.06 -2.21
CA GLU A 202 13.28 1.44 -1.73
C GLU A 202 11.90 2.12 -1.80
N MET A 203 11.16 1.90 -2.89
CA MET A 203 9.81 2.41 -3.03
C MET A 203 8.85 1.84 -1.97
N VAL A 204 8.96 0.56 -1.64
CA VAL A 204 8.17 -0.05 -0.55
C VAL A 204 8.52 0.58 0.78
N SER A 205 9.81 0.69 1.10
CA SER A 205 10.30 1.32 2.34
C SER A 205 9.83 2.77 2.47
N TYR A 206 9.92 3.55 1.38
CA TYR A 206 9.43 4.93 1.31
C TYR A 206 7.93 5.01 1.62
N LEU A 207 7.09 4.22 0.93
CA LEU A 207 5.63 4.29 1.09
C LEU A 207 5.19 3.93 2.52
N VAL A 208 5.80 2.89 3.10
CA VAL A 208 5.52 2.51 4.50
C VAL A 208 6.00 3.59 5.45
N GLY A 209 7.23 4.09 5.26
CA GLY A 209 7.83 5.14 6.08
C GLY A 209 7.01 6.44 6.06
N ALA A 210 6.58 6.89 4.89
CA ALA A 210 5.76 8.09 4.73
C ALA A 210 4.40 7.98 5.44
N ILE A 211 3.77 6.81 5.41
CA ILE A 211 2.50 6.57 6.12
C ILE A 211 2.69 6.52 7.63
N LEU A 212 3.79 5.94 8.09
CA LEU A 212 4.13 5.85 9.52
C LEU A 212 4.74 7.16 10.07
N GLY A 213 5.03 8.14 9.22
CA GLY A 213 5.67 9.40 9.62
C GLY A 213 7.12 9.22 10.08
N LEU A 214 7.88 8.29 9.45
CA LEU A 214 9.27 8.01 9.79
C LEU A 214 10.21 8.99 9.09
N ASP A 215 11.29 9.38 9.79
CA ASP A 215 12.36 10.23 9.24
C ASP A 215 13.11 9.56 8.08
N GLY A 216 13.87 10.35 7.30
CA GLY A 216 14.74 9.87 6.22
C GLY A 216 14.02 9.65 4.86
N ALA A 217 12.80 10.15 4.69
CA ALA A 217 12.07 10.02 3.44
C ALA A 217 12.66 10.84 2.29
N ASP A 218 13.27 11.98 2.58
CA ASP A 218 13.83 12.90 1.56
C ASP A 218 14.96 12.29 0.73
N GLU A 219 15.81 11.47 1.36
CA GLU A 219 16.90 10.77 0.67
C GLU A 219 16.38 9.80 -0.39
N SER A 220 15.34 9.05 -0.05
CA SER A 220 14.70 8.08 -0.96
C SER A 220 13.95 8.75 -2.11
N ARG A 221 13.41 9.95 -1.89
CA ARG A 221 12.57 10.66 -2.86
C ARG A 221 13.28 10.91 -4.19
N GLY A 222 14.49 11.50 -4.13
CA GLY A 222 15.27 11.79 -5.32
C GLY A 222 15.63 10.53 -6.12
N TYR A 223 15.98 9.47 -5.41
CA TYR A 223 16.27 8.16 -6.00
C TYR A 223 15.05 7.55 -6.69
N ILE A 224 13.89 7.55 -6.02
CA ILE A 224 12.65 7.02 -6.60
C ILE A 224 12.20 7.86 -7.80
N GLN A 225 12.29 9.20 -7.74
CA GLN A 225 11.96 10.08 -8.86
C GLN A 225 12.80 9.79 -10.10
N HIS A 226 14.11 9.55 -9.93
CA HIS A 226 14.99 9.13 -11.01
C HIS A 226 14.49 7.83 -11.67
N TRP A 227 14.12 6.83 -10.89
CA TRP A 227 13.60 5.55 -11.40
C TRP A 227 12.25 5.67 -12.09
N LEU A 228 11.35 6.50 -11.60
CA LEU A 228 10.04 6.74 -12.25
C LEU A 228 10.22 7.34 -13.65
N GLY A 229 11.26 8.13 -13.88
CA GLY A 229 11.64 8.65 -15.19
C GLY A 229 12.32 7.63 -16.11
N SER A 230 12.82 6.52 -15.57
CA SER A 230 13.50 5.48 -16.33
C SER A 230 12.55 4.58 -17.11
N THR A 231 12.98 4.16 -18.32
CA THR A 231 12.24 3.16 -19.11
C THR A 231 12.38 1.74 -18.55
N GLU A 232 13.40 1.48 -17.74
CA GLU A 232 13.63 0.17 -17.11
C GLU A 232 12.61 -0.11 -15.99
N PHE A 233 12.09 0.93 -15.35
CA PHE A 233 11.12 0.79 -14.26
C PHE A 233 9.70 0.75 -14.81
N SER A 234 9.09 -0.43 -14.76
CA SER A 234 7.80 -0.69 -15.39
C SER A 234 6.61 -0.30 -14.50
N GLU A 235 5.46 -0.04 -15.13
CA GLU A 235 4.16 0.08 -14.45
C GLU A 235 3.89 -1.13 -13.53
N LYS A 236 4.28 -2.33 -13.95
CA LYS A 236 4.13 -3.55 -13.16
C LYS A 236 4.97 -3.52 -11.89
N SER A 237 6.17 -2.95 -11.94
CA SER A 237 7.04 -2.75 -10.76
C SER A 237 6.39 -1.80 -9.76
N CYS A 238 5.82 -0.68 -10.24
CA CYS A 238 5.09 0.27 -9.40
C CYS A 238 3.89 -0.39 -8.70
N MET A 239 3.07 -1.10 -9.44
CA MET A 239 1.88 -1.78 -8.88
C MET A 239 2.26 -2.88 -7.87
N ARG A 240 3.36 -3.58 -8.13
CA ARG A 240 3.90 -4.59 -7.21
C ARG A 240 4.43 -3.96 -5.93
N ALA A 241 5.18 -2.87 -6.01
CA ALA A 241 5.66 -2.13 -4.85
C ALA A 241 4.50 -1.60 -3.98
N LEU A 242 3.47 -1.00 -4.59
CA LEU A 242 2.26 -0.56 -3.88
C LEU A 242 1.56 -1.71 -3.15
N ALA A 243 1.45 -2.88 -3.79
CA ALA A 243 0.81 -4.05 -3.20
C ALA A 243 1.62 -4.62 -2.03
N VAL A 244 2.96 -4.68 -2.16
CA VAL A 244 3.84 -5.20 -1.11
C VAL A 244 3.95 -4.21 0.05
N ALA A 245 4.05 -2.91 -0.20
CA ALA A 245 4.00 -1.89 0.84
C ALA A 245 2.70 -2.01 1.66
N ASN A 246 1.55 -2.20 1.00
CA ASN A 246 0.29 -2.43 1.69
C ASN A 246 0.28 -3.70 2.55
N LYS A 247 0.87 -4.80 2.07
CA LYS A 247 0.98 -6.06 2.85
C LYS A 247 1.83 -5.85 4.10
N ILE A 248 3.00 -5.23 3.96
CA ILE A 248 3.93 -4.99 5.06
C ILE A 248 3.29 -4.07 6.10
N LEU A 249 2.71 -2.96 5.66
CA LEU A 249 2.06 -2.00 6.55
C LEU A 249 0.94 -2.68 7.36
N LYS A 250 -0.01 -3.32 6.68
CA LYS A 250 -1.16 -4.00 7.33
C LYS A 250 -0.74 -5.14 8.27
N ALA A 251 0.35 -5.82 7.97
CA ALA A 251 0.82 -6.92 8.81
C ALA A 251 1.32 -6.43 10.18
N GLY A 252 2.01 -5.29 10.21
CA GLY A 252 2.59 -4.74 11.44
C GLY A 252 1.73 -3.70 12.17
N GLU A 253 0.57 -3.28 11.62
CA GLU A 253 -0.32 -2.30 12.27
C GLU A 253 -0.74 -2.74 13.68
N VAL A 254 -0.57 -1.82 14.66
CA VAL A 254 -1.11 -1.89 16.01
C VAL A 254 -2.23 -0.86 16.10
N LEU A 255 -3.47 -1.32 16.31
CA LEU A 255 -4.69 -0.50 16.39
C LEU A 255 -5.08 -0.16 17.82
#